data_98f2d407bbf1772ecd1e07ef53347e5d
#
_entry.id   98f2d407bbf1772ecd1e07ef53347e5d
#
_cell.length_a   1.000
_cell.length_b   1.000
_cell.length_c   1.000
_cell.angle_alpha   90.00
_cell.angle_beta   90.00
_cell.angle_gamma   90.00
#
_symmetry.space_group_name_H-M   'P 1'
#
loop_
_entity.id
_entity.type
_entity.pdbx_description
1 polymer ?
#
loop_
_entity_poly.entity_id
_entity_poly.type
_entity_poly.pdbx_seq_one_letter_code
_entity_poly.pdbx_strand_id
1 'polypeptide(L)'
;ASLVKGISDLKDISKLSTIGTRTLGIYICTTVTAVVIGLILVNIVEPGSTITEETRIDLVQEYEQGVIEKQQQAQQQVESGPLQPLVDIVPANIFDAATNNRNMLQVIFFAIFFGIGIILVDPKLAKPVKDFFDGLNSIILKLIDLIMESAPYGVFALLATLVVESPSLDLFIALGMYSVTLIIGLILMIIVYNIIVKLITNTNPSTFMKGISAAQLLGFSTSSSAATLPVTMDCAEKNLGVDKEISSFVLPI
;
A
#
# COMPACT_ATOMS: atom_id res chain seq x y z
N ALA A 1 5.62 1.94 13.70
CA ALA A 1 7.08 2.16 13.83
C ALA A 1 7.62 2.93 12.62
N SER A 2 7.47 2.44 11.37
CA SER A 2 8.04 3.09 10.17
C SER A 2 7.56 4.52 9.96
N LEU A 3 6.26 4.81 10.15
CA LEU A 3 5.71 6.17 10.04
C LEU A 3 6.29 7.11 11.09
N VAL A 4 6.38 6.68 12.36
CA VAL A 4 6.98 7.49 13.42
C VAL A 4 8.43 7.81 13.09
N LYS A 5 9.19 6.79 12.62
CA LYS A 5 10.57 6.96 12.16
C LYS A 5 10.63 7.98 11.02
N GLY A 6 9.89 7.77 9.92
CA GLY A 6 9.92 8.64 8.74
C GLY A 6 9.62 10.10 9.05
N ILE A 7 8.62 10.36 9.91
CA ILE A 7 8.27 11.72 10.31
C ILE A 7 9.32 12.31 11.24
N SER A 8 9.82 11.55 12.21
CA SER A 8 10.80 12.04 13.18
C SER A 8 12.18 12.36 12.57
N ASP A 9 12.47 11.91 11.35
CA ASP A 9 13.70 12.20 10.62
C ASP A 9 13.65 13.55 9.88
N LEU A 10 12.48 14.19 9.80
CA LEU A 10 12.33 15.53 9.22
C LEU A 10 12.96 16.59 10.13
N LYS A 11 13.66 17.55 9.51
CA LYS A 11 14.33 18.65 10.22
C LYS A 11 13.48 19.91 10.36
N ASP A 12 12.43 20.07 9.55
CA ASP A 12 11.61 21.28 9.49
C ASP A 12 10.13 20.97 9.23
N ILE A 13 9.29 21.36 10.20
CA ILE A 13 7.83 21.15 10.14
C ILE A 13 7.17 22.06 9.10
N SER A 14 7.73 23.24 8.80
CA SER A 14 7.12 24.17 7.83
C SER A 14 7.10 23.59 6.41
N LYS A 15 8.13 22.86 6.05
CA LYS A 15 8.22 22.12 4.78
C LYS A 15 7.24 20.93 4.73
N LEU A 16 6.96 20.31 5.88
CA LEU A 16 6.03 19.20 6.03
C LEU A 16 4.63 19.55 5.51
N SER A 17 4.13 20.72 5.83
CA SER A 17 2.80 21.15 5.39
C SER A 17 2.69 21.23 3.86
N THR A 18 3.67 21.85 3.20
CA THR A 18 3.61 22.06 1.74
C THR A 18 3.91 20.77 0.97
N ILE A 19 4.95 20.03 1.36
CA ILE A 19 5.32 18.77 0.72
C ILE A 19 4.25 17.71 1.00
N GLY A 20 3.80 17.60 2.25
CA GLY A 20 2.79 16.64 2.66
C GLY A 20 1.47 16.83 1.94
N THR A 21 0.96 18.08 1.83
CA THR A 21 -0.29 18.35 1.12
C THR A 21 -0.19 18.01 -0.38
N ARG A 22 0.93 18.34 -1.03
CA ARG A 22 1.17 18.00 -2.43
C ARG A 22 1.28 16.49 -2.64
N THR A 23 2.01 15.81 -1.76
CA THR A 23 2.18 14.35 -1.80
C THR A 23 0.84 13.65 -1.64
N LEU A 24 0.04 14.06 -0.64
CA LEU A 24 -1.30 13.52 -0.41
C LEU A 24 -2.22 13.75 -1.62
N GLY A 25 -2.19 14.94 -2.21
CA GLY A 25 -2.96 15.24 -3.43
C GLY A 25 -2.59 14.34 -4.60
N ILE A 26 -1.28 14.11 -4.83
CA ILE A 26 -0.79 13.22 -5.87
C ILE A 26 -1.19 11.76 -5.57
N TYR A 27 -1.09 11.30 -4.33
CA TYR A 27 -1.49 9.94 -3.94
C TYR A 27 -2.98 9.71 -4.17
N ILE A 28 -3.84 10.64 -3.76
CA ILE A 28 -5.29 10.54 -4.00
C ILE A 28 -5.56 10.49 -5.52
N CYS A 29 -4.96 11.39 -6.29
CA CYS A 29 -5.15 11.44 -7.74
C CYS A 29 -4.69 10.15 -8.43
N THR A 30 -3.51 9.63 -8.10
CA THR A 30 -2.98 8.39 -8.66
C THR A 30 -3.79 7.16 -8.22
N THR A 31 -4.26 7.14 -6.99
CA THR A 31 -5.14 6.07 -6.48
C THR A 31 -6.47 6.05 -7.19
N VAL A 32 -7.13 7.20 -7.34
CA VAL A 32 -8.38 7.31 -8.12
C VAL A 32 -8.17 6.85 -9.55
N THR A 33 -7.07 7.28 -10.17
CA THR A 33 -6.73 6.86 -11.54
C THR A 33 -6.55 5.34 -11.64
N ALA A 34 -5.84 4.73 -10.68
CA ALA A 34 -5.65 3.29 -10.63
C ALA A 34 -6.96 2.52 -10.47
N VAL A 35 -7.84 2.99 -9.58
CA VAL A 35 -9.17 2.39 -9.37
C VAL A 35 -10.02 2.49 -10.64
N VAL A 36 -10.05 3.64 -11.29
CA VAL A 36 -10.80 3.84 -12.55
C VAL A 36 -10.28 2.92 -13.66
N ILE A 37 -8.97 2.82 -13.83
CA ILE A 37 -8.36 1.90 -14.82
C ILE A 37 -8.71 0.46 -14.48
N GLY A 38 -8.60 0.05 -13.23
CA GLY A 38 -8.94 -1.31 -12.79
C GLY A 38 -10.40 -1.64 -13.05
N LEU A 39 -11.34 -0.74 -12.72
CA LEU A 39 -12.77 -0.92 -12.99
C LEU A 39 -13.06 -1.01 -14.50
N ILE A 40 -12.45 -0.15 -15.31
CA ILE A 40 -12.63 -0.21 -16.77
C ILE A 40 -12.14 -1.55 -17.32
N LEU A 41 -10.95 -2.00 -16.91
CA LEU A 41 -10.39 -3.26 -17.37
C LEU A 41 -11.24 -4.47 -16.97
N VAL A 42 -11.66 -4.53 -15.71
CA VAL A 42 -12.49 -5.64 -15.22
C VAL A 42 -13.84 -5.69 -15.93
N ASN A 43 -14.46 -4.52 -16.22
CA ASN A 43 -15.72 -4.47 -16.98
C ASN A 43 -15.57 -4.79 -18.46
N ILE A 44 -14.38 -4.58 -19.06
CA ILE A 44 -14.13 -4.95 -20.46
C ILE A 44 -13.77 -6.44 -20.61
N VAL A 45 -12.96 -6.95 -19.71
CA VAL A 45 -12.43 -8.33 -19.78
C VAL A 45 -13.39 -9.34 -19.19
N GLU A 46 -14.20 -8.92 -18.19
CA GLU A 46 -15.16 -9.76 -17.46
C GLU A 46 -14.56 -11.13 -17.07
N PRO A 47 -13.44 -11.16 -16.30
CA PRO A 47 -12.69 -12.40 -16.03
C PRO A 47 -13.52 -13.47 -15.30
N GLY A 48 -14.62 -13.10 -14.65
CA GLY A 48 -15.54 -14.01 -13.98
C GLY A 48 -16.65 -14.58 -14.89
N SER A 49 -16.76 -14.14 -16.14
CA SER A 49 -17.83 -14.62 -17.06
C SER A 49 -17.69 -16.08 -17.47
N THR A 50 -16.53 -16.67 -17.27
CA THR A 50 -16.25 -18.09 -17.57
C THR A 50 -16.71 -19.05 -16.47
N ILE A 51 -17.08 -18.53 -15.29
CA ILE A 51 -17.54 -19.34 -14.17
C ILE A 51 -19.00 -19.77 -14.43
N THR A 52 -19.28 -21.08 -14.34
CA THR A 52 -20.64 -21.59 -14.45
C THR A 52 -21.50 -21.10 -13.29
N GLU A 53 -22.82 -20.91 -13.53
CA GLU A 53 -23.73 -20.39 -12.52
C GLU A 53 -23.81 -21.32 -11.28
N GLU A 54 -23.66 -22.63 -11.48
CA GLU A 54 -23.59 -23.62 -10.41
C GLU A 54 -22.38 -23.39 -9.49
N THR A 55 -21.18 -23.29 -10.06
CA THR A 55 -19.95 -22.97 -9.30
C THR A 55 -20.04 -21.61 -8.60
N ARG A 56 -20.70 -20.64 -9.25
CA ARG A 56 -20.89 -19.31 -8.66
C ARG A 56 -21.80 -19.37 -7.43
N ILE A 57 -22.90 -20.14 -7.49
CA ILE A 57 -23.82 -20.31 -6.35
C ILE A 57 -23.10 -20.99 -5.19
N ASP A 58 -22.33 -22.05 -5.46
CA ASP A 58 -21.56 -22.76 -4.43
C ASP A 58 -20.55 -21.83 -3.74
N LEU A 59 -19.78 -21.06 -4.51
CA LEU A 59 -18.83 -20.09 -3.97
C LEU A 59 -19.52 -18.99 -3.16
N VAL A 60 -20.66 -18.48 -3.63
CA VAL A 60 -21.41 -17.46 -2.88
C VAL A 60 -21.91 -18.03 -1.56
N GLN A 61 -22.39 -19.26 -1.52
CA GLN A 61 -22.85 -19.90 -0.27
C GLN A 61 -21.71 -20.14 0.70
N GLU A 62 -20.54 -20.60 0.20
CA GLU A 62 -19.37 -20.85 1.03
C GLU A 62 -18.82 -19.57 1.67
N TYR A 63 -18.83 -18.45 0.92
CA TYR A 63 -18.32 -17.16 1.39
C TYR A 63 -19.42 -16.18 1.83
N GLU A 64 -20.67 -16.63 1.93
CA GLU A 64 -21.84 -15.79 2.22
C GLU A 64 -21.68 -14.96 3.51
N GLN A 65 -21.15 -15.56 4.58
CA GLN A 65 -20.93 -14.85 5.84
C GLN A 65 -19.95 -13.69 5.67
N GLY A 66 -18.85 -13.89 4.95
CA GLY A 66 -17.86 -12.85 4.69
C GLY A 66 -18.39 -11.73 3.78
N VAL A 67 -19.28 -12.04 2.85
CA VAL A 67 -19.92 -11.07 1.96
C VAL A 67 -20.95 -10.23 2.75
N ILE A 68 -21.76 -10.87 3.57
CA ILE A 68 -22.76 -10.18 4.42
C ILE A 68 -22.08 -9.22 5.39
N GLU A 69 -21.00 -9.65 6.05
CA GLU A 69 -20.24 -8.77 6.94
C GLU A 69 -19.69 -7.54 6.21
N LYS A 70 -19.14 -7.71 5.02
CA LYS A 70 -18.61 -6.59 4.21
C LYS A 70 -19.70 -5.67 3.69
N GLN A 71 -20.85 -6.21 3.30
CA GLN A 71 -22.01 -5.42 2.88
C GLN A 71 -22.58 -4.60 4.05
N GLN A 72 -22.71 -5.19 5.24
CA GLN A 72 -23.15 -4.47 6.43
C GLN A 72 -22.18 -3.35 6.80
N GLN A 73 -20.86 -3.58 6.68
CA GLN A 73 -19.83 -2.55 6.89
C GLN A 73 -19.95 -1.40 5.89
N ALA A 74 -20.15 -1.72 4.61
CA ALA A 74 -20.34 -0.72 3.57
C ALA A 74 -21.62 0.11 3.79
N GLN A 75 -22.70 -0.53 4.18
CA GLN A 75 -23.96 0.16 4.52
C GLN A 75 -23.79 1.07 5.74
N GLN A 76 -23.15 0.61 6.80
CA GLN A 76 -22.86 1.43 7.98
C GLN A 76 -22.01 2.67 7.63
N GLN A 77 -21.05 2.53 6.71
CA GLN A 77 -20.26 3.67 6.23
C GLN A 77 -21.09 4.66 5.42
N VAL A 78 -22.04 4.21 4.62
CA VAL A 78 -22.94 5.09 3.86
C VAL A 78 -23.90 5.81 4.79
N GLU A 79 -24.43 5.14 5.81
CA GLU A 79 -25.36 5.71 6.80
C GLU A 79 -24.69 6.73 7.74
N SER A 80 -23.41 6.55 8.03
CA SER A 80 -22.65 7.46 8.92
C SER A 80 -22.33 8.83 8.31
N GLY A 81 -22.56 9.00 7.01
CA GLY A 81 -22.37 10.26 6.31
C GLY A 81 -20.91 10.51 5.82
N PRO A 82 -20.74 11.38 4.82
CA PRO A 82 -19.45 11.52 4.11
C PRO A 82 -18.33 12.14 4.96
N LEU A 83 -18.66 12.81 6.08
CA LEU A 83 -17.68 13.43 6.95
C LEU A 83 -17.32 12.58 8.19
N GLN A 84 -18.06 11.51 8.46
CA GLN A 84 -17.81 10.65 9.61
C GLN A 84 -16.39 10.07 9.63
N PRO A 85 -15.81 9.60 8.50
CA PRO A 85 -14.42 9.13 8.50
C PRO A 85 -13.40 10.18 8.94
N LEU A 86 -13.68 11.48 8.75
CA LEU A 86 -12.82 12.57 9.22
C LEU A 86 -12.93 12.78 10.74
N VAL A 87 -14.10 12.56 11.31
CA VAL A 87 -14.31 12.62 12.77
C VAL A 87 -13.70 11.42 13.44
N ASP A 88 -13.87 10.24 12.85
CA ASP A 88 -13.40 8.97 13.40
C ASP A 88 -11.89 8.75 13.24
N ILE A 89 -11.17 9.63 12.53
CA ILE A 89 -9.72 9.52 12.35
C ILE A 89 -8.95 9.74 13.66
N VAL A 90 -9.55 10.47 14.61
CA VAL A 90 -8.93 10.74 15.91
C VAL A 90 -9.28 9.60 16.89
N PRO A 91 -8.30 8.81 17.36
CA PRO A 91 -8.59 7.71 18.28
C PRO A 91 -9.04 8.23 19.65
N ALA A 92 -10.16 7.72 20.15
CA ALA A 92 -10.54 7.91 21.55
C ALA A 92 -9.60 7.14 22.50
N ASN A 93 -9.11 5.98 22.04
CA ASN A 93 -8.12 5.18 22.75
C ASN A 93 -7.20 4.49 21.74
N ILE A 94 -5.90 4.82 21.80
CA ILE A 94 -4.91 4.28 20.86
C ILE A 94 -4.70 2.77 21.03
N PHE A 95 -4.80 2.23 22.23
CA PHE A 95 -4.63 0.81 22.45
C PHE A 95 -5.79 0.00 21.88
N ASP A 96 -7.01 0.50 22.01
CA ASP A 96 -8.18 -0.09 21.39
C ASP A 96 -8.10 -0.02 19.86
N ALA A 97 -7.70 1.14 19.32
CA ALA A 97 -7.47 1.30 17.88
C ALA A 97 -6.40 0.33 17.35
N ALA A 98 -5.35 0.06 18.11
CA ALA A 98 -4.27 -0.83 17.70
C ALA A 98 -4.65 -2.32 17.72
N THR A 99 -5.68 -2.72 18.46
CA THR A 99 -6.17 -4.11 18.50
C THR A 99 -7.18 -4.43 17.40
N ASN A 100 -7.73 -3.41 16.72
CA ASN A 100 -8.73 -3.59 15.70
C ASN A 100 -8.24 -3.11 14.33
N ASN A 101 -8.09 -4.04 13.39
CA ASN A 101 -7.65 -3.73 12.02
C ASN A 101 -8.55 -2.73 11.28
N ARG A 102 -9.80 -2.54 11.72
CA ARG A 102 -10.72 -1.54 11.13
C ARG A 102 -10.30 -0.11 11.47
N ASN A 103 -9.57 0.09 12.56
CA ASN A 103 -9.17 1.40 13.08
C ASN A 103 -7.75 1.81 12.63
N MET A 104 -7.24 1.25 11.52
CA MET A 104 -5.88 1.55 11.04
C MET A 104 -5.65 3.04 10.78
N LEU A 105 -6.65 3.77 10.28
CA LEU A 105 -6.54 5.23 10.07
C LEU A 105 -6.29 5.99 11.38
N GLN A 106 -6.91 5.56 12.48
CA GLN A 106 -6.68 6.13 13.81
C GLN A 106 -5.24 5.87 14.29
N VAL A 107 -4.72 4.67 14.04
CA VAL A 107 -3.33 4.31 14.37
C VAL A 107 -2.34 5.16 13.54
N ILE A 108 -2.62 5.34 12.24
CA ILE A 108 -1.81 6.19 11.35
C ILE A 108 -1.84 7.64 11.84
N PHE A 109 -3.01 8.18 12.14
CA PHE A 109 -3.16 9.53 12.66
C PHE A 109 -2.36 9.73 13.95
N PHE A 110 -2.49 8.82 14.91
CA PHE A 110 -1.71 8.87 16.14
C PHE A 110 -0.20 8.80 15.87
N ALA A 111 0.24 7.92 14.98
CA ALA A 111 1.65 7.79 14.63
C ALA A 111 2.23 9.08 14.02
N ILE A 112 1.43 9.78 13.20
CA ILE A 112 1.80 11.08 12.63
C ILE A 112 1.95 12.12 13.75
N PHE A 113 0.95 12.26 14.61
CA PHE A 113 0.98 13.23 15.72
C PHE A 113 2.11 12.93 16.71
N PHE A 114 2.34 11.67 17.01
CA PHE A 114 3.44 11.25 17.86
C PHE A 114 4.81 11.58 17.24
N GLY A 115 4.96 11.32 15.92
CA GLY A 115 6.16 11.70 15.18
C GLY A 115 6.42 13.21 15.17
N ILE A 116 5.37 14.03 15.00
CA ILE A 116 5.45 15.50 15.13
C ILE A 116 5.87 15.88 16.55
N GLY A 117 5.29 15.24 17.57
CA GLY A 117 5.67 15.47 18.97
C GLY A 117 7.16 15.23 19.21
N ILE A 118 7.72 14.16 18.63
CA ILE A 118 9.17 13.87 18.73
C ILE A 118 10.02 14.99 18.12
N ILE A 119 9.58 15.60 17.02
CA ILE A 119 10.33 16.71 16.36
C ILE A 119 10.31 17.98 17.23
N LEU A 120 9.20 18.23 17.95
CA LEU A 120 9.02 19.43 18.78
C LEU A 120 9.77 19.38 20.10
N VAL A 121 10.18 18.20 20.56
CA VAL A 121 10.94 18.00 21.79
C VAL A 121 12.43 18.23 21.54
N ASP A 122 13.18 18.65 22.59
CA ASP A 122 14.64 18.77 22.53
C ASP A 122 15.27 17.51 21.95
N PRO A 123 16.16 17.61 20.95
CA PRO A 123 16.78 16.46 20.29
C PRO A 123 17.48 15.47 21.23
N LYS A 124 18.02 15.94 22.38
CA LYS A 124 18.63 15.05 23.36
C LYS A 124 17.62 14.17 24.10
N LEU A 125 16.43 14.71 24.36
CA LEU A 125 15.34 14.01 25.02
C LEU A 125 14.57 13.12 24.02
N ALA A 126 14.46 13.56 22.77
CA ALA A 126 13.81 12.79 21.69
C ALA A 126 14.63 11.58 21.24
N LYS A 127 15.96 11.65 21.33
CA LYS A 127 16.87 10.61 20.80
C LYS A 127 16.56 9.19 21.30
N PRO A 128 16.37 8.90 22.60
CA PRO A 128 16.07 7.53 23.05
C PRO A 128 14.78 6.97 22.44
N VAL A 129 13.77 7.82 22.23
CA VAL A 129 12.50 7.42 21.63
C VAL A 129 12.69 7.11 20.14
N LYS A 130 13.45 7.93 19.41
CA LYS A 130 13.82 7.66 18.02
C LYS A 130 14.57 6.34 17.89
N ASP A 131 15.62 6.15 18.68
CA ASP A 131 16.43 4.94 18.70
C ASP A 131 15.58 3.69 18.99
N PHE A 132 14.58 3.81 19.87
CA PHE A 132 13.62 2.75 20.16
C PHE A 132 12.78 2.40 18.93
N PHE A 133 12.18 3.38 18.25
CA PHE A 133 11.36 3.13 17.05
C PHE A 133 12.20 2.63 15.88
N ASP A 134 13.44 3.05 15.73
CA ASP A 134 14.38 2.54 14.74
C ASP A 134 14.72 1.06 14.98
N GLY A 135 15.02 0.71 16.23
CA GLY A 135 15.25 -0.68 16.63
C GLY A 135 14.00 -1.55 16.44
N LEU A 136 12.85 -1.05 16.88
CA LEU A 136 11.57 -1.76 16.73
C LEU A 136 11.23 -1.98 15.25
N ASN A 137 11.42 -0.98 14.39
CA ASN A 137 11.20 -1.12 12.95
C ASN A 137 12.11 -2.19 12.34
N SER A 138 13.38 -2.20 12.71
CA SER A 138 14.35 -3.19 12.23
C SER A 138 14.00 -4.61 12.67
N ILE A 139 13.54 -4.78 13.91
CA ILE A 139 13.08 -6.07 14.44
C ILE A 139 11.84 -6.55 13.69
N ILE A 140 10.85 -5.67 13.49
CA ILE A 140 9.61 -6.02 12.78
C ILE A 140 9.91 -6.45 11.33
N LEU A 141 10.78 -5.71 10.61
CA LEU A 141 11.19 -6.09 9.26
C LEU A 141 11.86 -7.46 9.26
N LYS A 142 12.73 -7.76 10.24
CA LYS A 142 13.37 -9.08 10.33
C LYS A 142 12.39 -10.20 10.67
N LEU A 143 11.36 -9.95 11.50
CA LEU A 143 10.29 -10.90 11.74
C LEU A 143 9.48 -11.18 10.48
N ILE A 144 9.19 -10.14 9.68
CA ILE A 144 8.53 -10.32 8.38
C ILE A 144 9.37 -11.20 7.45
N ASP A 145 10.68 -10.95 7.35
CA ASP A 145 11.59 -11.78 6.55
C ASP A 145 11.50 -13.26 6.96
N LEU A 146 11.54 -13.55 8.26
CA LEU A 146 11.43 -14.91 8.79
C LEU A 146 10.09 -15.58 8.43
N ILE A 147 9.00 -14.84 8.52
CA ILE A 147 7.67 -15.33 8.13
C ILE A 147 7.64 -15.59 6.62
N MET A 148 8.23 -14.71 5.81
CA MET A 148 8.28 -14.84 4.36
C MET A 148 9.11 -16.04 3.88
N GLU A 149 10.05 -16.55 4.69
CA GLU A 149 10.73 -17.82 4.39
C GLU A 149 9.75 -19.02 4.36
N SER A 150 8.66 -18.96 5.11
CA SER A 150 7.59 -19.98 5.11
C SER A 150 6.53 -19.76 4.03
N ALA A 151 6.50 -18.59 3.38
CA ALA A 151 5.47 -18.24 2.39
C ALA A 151 5.30 -19.25 1.24
N PRO A 152 6.36 -19.82 0.65
CA PRO A 152 6.19 -20.83 -0.43
C PRO A 152 5.36 -22.04 0.01
N TYR A 153 5.55 -22.50 1.24
CA TYR A 153 4.79 -23.63 1.79
C TYR A 153 3.33 -23.25 2.04
N GLY A 154 3.09 -22.06 2.56
CA GLY A 154 1.74 -21.51 2.76
C GLY A 154 1.00 -21.35 1.43
N VAL A 155 1.64 -20.78 0.42
CA VAL A 155 1.07 -20.62 -0.93
C VAL A 155 0.77 -21.99 -1.55
N PHE A 156 1.69 -22.95 -1.43
CA PHE A 156 1.46 -24.31 -1.93
C PHE A 156 0.24 -24.97 -1.24
N ALA A 157 0.14 -24.86 0.09
CA ALA A 157 -0.98 -25.42 0.83
C ALA A 157 -2.31 -24.78 0.40
N LEU A 158 -2.37 -23.44 0.29
CA LEU A 158 -3.57 -22.72 -0.17
C LEU A 158 -3.99 -23.12 -1.59
N LEU A 159 -3.03 -23.22 -2.50
CA LEU A 159 -3.32 -23.67 -3.87
C LEU A 159 -3.76 -25.15 -3.91
N ALA A 160 -3.16 -26.02 -3.10
CA ALA A 160 -3.57 -27.40 -2.99
C ALA A 160 -5.01 -27.54 -2.47
N THR A 161 -5.37 -26.77 -1.44
CA THR A 161 -6.75 -26.68 -0.92
C THR A 161 -7.71 -26.25 -2.01
N LEU A 162 -7.37 -25.17 -2.73
CA LEU A 162 -8.20 -24.67 -3.83
C LEU A 162 -8.43 -25.73 -4.91
N VAL A 163 -7.40 -26.49 -5.27
CA VAL A 163 -7.51 -27.56 -6.29
C VAL A 163 -8.39 -28.72 -5.81
N VAL A 164 -8.33 -29.05 -4.52
CA VAL A 164 -9.11 -30.17 -3.94
C VAL A 164 -10.58 -29.79 -3.73
N GLU A 165 -10.82 -28.57 -3.26
CA GLU A 165 -12.18 -28.08 -2.92
C GLU A 165 -12.96 -27.60 -4.15
N SER A 166 -12.27 -27.14 -5.19
CA SER A 166 -12.90 -26.65 -6.42
C SER A 166 -12.53 -27.53 -7.63
N PRO A 167 -13.27 -28.61 -7.88
CA PRO A 167 -12.95 -29.52 -8.97
C PRO A 167 -13.23 -28.99 -10.38
N SER A 168 -13.76 -27.76 -10.52
CA SER A 168 -14.07 -27.18 -11.83
C SER A 168 -12.88 -26.48 -12.46
N LEU A 169 -12.57 -26.82 -13.73
CA LEU A 169 -11.56 -26.15 -14.54
C LEU A 169 -11.90 -24.67 -14.80
N ASP A 170 -13.19 -24.32 -14.78
CA ASP A 170 -13.69 -22.98 -15.06
C ASP A 170 -13.16 -21.94 -14.07
N LEU A 171 -13.01 -22.32 -12.79
CA LEU A 171 -12.43 -21.45 -11.77
C LEU A 171 -10.97 -21.12 -12.07
N PHE A 172 -10.18 -22.12 -12.51
CA PHE A 172 -8.77 -21.88 -12.86
C PHE A 172 -8.62 -21.01 -14.11
N ILE A 173 -9.52 -21.16 -15.08
CA ILE A 173 -9.57 -20.28 -16.27
C ILE A 173 -9.90 -18.83 -15.83
N ALA A 174 -10.90 -18.65 -14.98
CA ALA A 174 -11.27 -17.34 -14.45
C ALA A 174 -10.11 -16.69 -13.67
N LEU A 175 -9.42 -17.44 -12.81
CA LEU A 175 -8.24 -16.97 -12.08
C LEU A 175 -7.08 -16.63 -13.02
N GLY A 176 -6.89 -17.39 -14.09
CA GLY A 176 -5.91 -17.09 -15.14
C GLY A 176 -6.24 -15.79 -15.86
N MET A 177 -7.50 -15.60 -16.26
CA MET A 177 -7.97 -14.37 -16.89
C MET A 177 -7.87 -13.15 -15.94
N TYR A 178 -8.20 -13.34 -14.66
CA TYR A 178 -8.01 -12.32 -13.65
C TYR A 178 -6.54 -11.91 -13.52
N SER A 179 -5.63 -12.88 -13.46
CA SER A 179 -4.20 -12.63 -13.36
C SER A 179 -3.67 -11.85 -14.58
N VAL A 180 -4.09 -12.23 -15.79
CA VAL A 180 -3.73 -11.48 -17.02
C VAL A 180 -4.29 -10.07 -16.98
N THR A 181 -5.54 -9.89 -16.57
CA THR A 181 -6.18 -8.57 -16.44
C THR A 181 -5.43 -7.69 -15.45
N LEU A 182 -5.02 -8.25 -14.32
CA LEU A 182 -4.22 -7.55 -13.32
C LEU A 182 -2.86 -7.11 -13.89
N ILE A 183 -2.16 -8.00 -14.59
CA ILE A 183 -0.87 -7.68 -15.21
C ILE A 183 -1.02 -6.54 -16.23
N ILE A 184 -2.05 -6.58 -17.08
CA ILE A 184 -2.36 -5.50 -18.03
C ILE A 184 -2.60 -4.19 -17.27
N GLY A 185 -3.37 -4.22 -16.19
CA GLY A 185 -3.64 -3.05 -15.35
C GLY A 185 -2.36 -2.44 -14.77
N LEU A 186 -1.45 -3.26 -14.27
CA LEU A 186 -0.15 -2.82 -13.74
C LEU A 186 0.73 -2.20 -14.83
N ILE A 187 0.77 -2.79 -16.02
CA ILE A 187 1.51 -2.23 -17.17
C ILE A 187 0.93 -0.87 -17.58
N LEU A 188 -0.40 -0.74 -17.64
CA LEU A 188 -1.06 0.53 -17.94
C LEU A 188 -0.72 1.60 -16.87
N MET A 189 -0.71 1.23 -15.60
CA MET A 189 -0.31 2.16 -14.53
C MET A 189 1.14 2.61 -14.67
N ILE A 190 2.07 1.73 -15.05
CA ILE A 190 3.46 2.12 -15.34
C ILE A 190 3.50 3.14 -16.47
N ILE A 191 2.71 2.95 -17.52
CA ILE A 191 2.61 3.90 -18.65
C ILE A 191 2.06 5.25 -18.15
N VAL A 192 0.98 5.23 -17.36
CA VAL A 192 0.38 6.44 -16.77
C VAL A 192 1.40 7.20 -15.91
N TYR A 193 2.14 6.52 -15.04
CA TYR A 193 3.19 7.17 -14.24
C TYR A 193 4.29 7.81 -15.12
N ASN A 194 4.71 7.12 -16.17
CA ASN A 194 5.69 7.69 -17.11
C ASN A 194 5.15 8.94 -17.84
N ILE A 195 3.86 8.95 -18.21
CA ILE A 195 3.20 10.11 -18.81
C ILE A 195 3.13 11.26 -17.79
N ILE A 196 2.71 11.01 -16.57
CA ILE A 196 2.63 12.01 -15.49
C ILE A 196 4.02 12.62 -15.23
N VAL A 197 5.05 11.80 -15.08
CA VAL A 197 6.42 12.28 -14.89
C VAL A 197 6.86 13.16 -16.06
N LYS A 198 6.64 12.73 -17.31
CA LYS A 198 6.98 13.51 -18.48
C LYS A 198 6.26 14.86 -18.54
N LEU A 199 4.96 14.89 -18.22
CA LEU A 199 4.16 16.12 -18.26
C LEU A 199 4.52 17.11 -17.16
N ILE A 200 4.85 16.62 -15.94
CA ILE A 200 5.13 17.48 -14.79
C ILE A 200 6.59 17.92 -14.75
N THR A 201 7.53 16.99 -15.01
CA THR A 201 8.96 17.25 -14.85
C THR A 201 9.70 17.47 -16.17
N ASN A 202 9.03 17.25 -17.30
CA ASN A 202 9.62 17.23 -18.64
C ASN A 202 10.79 16.23 -18.81
N THR A 203 10.91 15.27 -17.88
CA THR A 203 11.93 14.22 -17.90
C THR A 203 11.56 13.16 -18.93
N ASN A 204 12.56 12.67 -19.68
CA ASN A 204 12.32 11.61 -20.65
C ASN A 204 11.93 10.30 -19.91
N PRO A 205 10.83 9.63 -20.30
CA PRO A 205 10.41 8.36 -19.70
C PRO A 205 11.51 7.29 -19.64
N SER A 206 12.33 7.19 -20.68
CA SER A 206 13.47 6.24 -20.69
C SER A 206 14.50 6.57 -19.62
N THR A 207 14.80 7.84 -19.38
CA THR A 207 15.73 8.29 -18.34
C THR A 207 15.15 7.98 -16.95
N PHE A 208 13.86 8.26 -16.75
CA PHE A 208 13.16 7.94 -15.52
C PHE A 208 13.19 6.45 -15.23
N MET A 209 12.77 5.60 -16.17
CA MET A 209 12.76 4.14 -16.01
C MET A 209 14.14 3.55 -15.75
N LYS A 210 15.18 4.04 -16.46
CA LYS A 210 16.57 3.64 -16.18
C LYS A 210 17.01 4.07 -14.79
N GLY A 211 16.63 5.28 -14.37
CA GLY A 211 16.98 5.82 -13.06
C GLY A 211 16.47 4.99 -11.89
N ILE A 212 15.25 4.42 -12.02
CA ILE A 212 14.61 3.61 -10.97
C ILE A 212 14.74 2.09 -11.18
N SER A 213 15.43 1.63 -12.22
CA SER A 213 15.46 0.21 -12.61
C SER A 213 16.00 -0.72 -11.51
N ALA A 214 17.01 -0.29 -10.76
CA ALA A 214 17.55 -1.09 -9.63
C ALA A 214 16.50 -1.27 -8.53
N ALA A 215 15.74 -0.21 -8.21
CA ALA A 215 14.65 -0.29 -7.24
C ALA A 215 13.50 -1.18 -7.74
N GLN A 216 13.17 -1.11 -9.04
CA GLN A 216 12.14 -1.97 -9.63
C GLN A 216 12.53 -3.45 -9.60
N LEU A 217 13.77 -3.77 -9.98
CA LEU A 217 14.27 -5.15 -9.94
C LEU A 217 14.28 -5.71 -8.52
N LEU A 218 14.75 -4.91 -7.56
CA LEU A 218 14.77 -5.33 -6.16
C LEU A 218 13.34 -5.47 -5.61
N GLY A 219 12.44 -4.54 -5.93
CA GLY A 219 11.02 -4.60 -5.52
C GLY A 219 10.31 -5.82 -6.09
N PHE A 220 10.59 -6.16 -7.34
CA PHE A 220 10.05 -7.37 -7.97
C PHE A 220 10.59 -8.64 -7.30
N SER A 221 11.89 -8.71 -7.04
CA SER A 221 12.52 -9.91 -6.47
C SER A 221 12.17 -10.14 -5.00
N THR A 222 12.01 -9.05 -4.23
CA THR A 222 11.70 -9.13 -2.79
C THR A 222 10.20 -9.13 -2.50
N SER A 223 9.37 -8.70 -3.46
CA SER A 223 7.94 -8.44 -3.26
C SER A 223 7.65 -7.55 -2.03
N SER A 224 8.62 -6.70 -1.66
CA SER A 224 8.57 -5.86 -0.47
C SER A 224 9.01 -4.42 -0.75
N SER A 225 8.07 -3.49 -0.68
CA SER A 225 8.36 -2.05 -0.80
C SER A 225 9.25 -1.54 0.34
N ALA A 226 9.06 -2.07 1.55
CA ALA A 226 9.85 -1.68 2.71
C ALA A 226 11.33 -2.13 2.58
N ALA A 227 11.57 -3.34 2.08
CA ALA A 227 12.93 -3.84 1.84
C ALA A 227 13.62 -3.07 0.71
N THR A 228 12.86 -2.57 -0.27
CA THR A 228 13.38 -1.79 -1.40
C THR A 228 13.65 -0.32 -1.07
N LEU A 229 13.07 0.20 0.01
CA LEU A 229 13.09 1.62 0.35
C LEU A 229 14.49 2.25 0.29
N PRO A 230 15.56 1.67 0.86
CA PRO A 230 16.91 2.26 0.80
C PRO A 230 17.40 2.41 -0.64
N VAL A 231 17.16 1.41 -1.49
CA VAL A 231 17.57 1.46 -2.91
C VAL A 231 16.71 2.43 -3.70
N THR A 232 15.41 2.53 -3.37
CA THR A 232 14.51 3.51 -3.98
C THR A 232 14.94 4.94 -3.66
N MET A 233 15.34 5.21 -2.41
CA MET A 233 15.89 6.51 -2.01
C MET A 233 17.18 6.82 -2.76
N ASP A 234 18.10 5.86 -2.84
CA ASP A 234 19.37 6.02 -3.55
C ASP A 234 19.16 6.30 -5.05
N CYS A 235 18.24 5.58 -5.68
CA CYS A 235 17.82 5.83 -7.06
C CYS A 235 17.23 7.22 -7.26
N ALA A 236 16.35 7.65 -6.37
CA ALA A 236 15.72 8.97 -6.44
C ALA A 236 16.76 10.10 -6.29
N GLU A 237 17.65 9.98 -5.31
CA GLU A 237 18.65 10.99 -5.01
C GLU A 237 19.75 11.05 -6.06
N LYS A 238 20.39 9.92 -6.38
CA LYS A 238 21.59 9.89 -7.26
C LYS A 238 21.25 9.89 -8.75
N ASN A 239 20.18 9.18 -9.14
CA ASN A 239 19.89 9.00 -10.56
C ASN A 239 18.88 10.04 -11.08
N LEU A 240 17.95 10.49 -10.22
CA LEU A 240 16.89 11.43 -10.62
C LEU A 240 17.08 12.83 -10.04
N GLY A 241 18.07 13.04 -9.15
CA GLY A 241 18.39 14.35 -8.59
C GLY A 241 17.33 14.88 -7.60
N VAL A 242 16.59 13.99 -6.95
CA VAL A 242 15.59 14.39 -5.93
C VAL A 242 16.33 14.78 -4.66
N ASP A 243 15.94 15.90 -4.05
CA ASP A 243 16.51 16.33 -2.78
C ASP A 243 16.30 15.28 -1.69
N LYS A 244 17.34 15.03 -0.90
CA LYS A 244 17.35 14.05 0.18
C LYS A 244 16.24 14.29 1.21
N GLU A 245 15.91 15.56 1.49
CA GLU A 245 14.81 15.90 2.40
C GLU A 245 13.45 15.42 1.87
N ILE A 246 13.25 15.52 0.54
CA ILE A 246 12.00 15.09 -0.11
C ILE A 246 11.94 13.57 -0.17
N SER A 247 13.02 12.90 -0.59
CA SER A 247 13.07 11.44 -0.69
C SER A 247 12.85 10.76 0.65
N SER A 248 13.50 11.27 1.71
CA SER A 248 13.38 10.73 3.07
C SER A 248 11.97 10.89 3.67
N PHE A 249 11.22 11.89 3.24
CA PHE A 249 9.86 12.11 3.71
C PHE A 249 8.82 11.36 2.89
N VAL A 250 8.88 11.49 1.55
CA VAL A 250 7.81 11.01 0.66
C VAL A 250 7.84 9.49 0.49
N LEU A 251 9.04 8.90 0.37
CA LEU A 251 9.16 7.48 0.04
C LEU A 251 8.79 6.51 1.18
N PRO A 252 8.97 6.85 2.48
CA PRO A 252 8.54 5.98 3.58
C PRO A 252 7.02 6.02 3.87
N ILE A 253 6.30 7.03 3.36
CA ILE A 253 4.84 7.19 3.49
C ILE A 253 4.12 6.33 2.45
#